data_728f393e0a4615cfe2c36d5ed89de036
#
_entry.id   728f393e0a4615cfe2c36d5ed89de036
#
_cell.length_a   1.000
_cell.length_b   1.000
_cell.length_c   1.000
_cell.angle_alpha   90.00
_cell.angle_beta   90.00
_cell.angle_gamma   90.00
#
_symmetry.space_group_name_H-M   'P 1'
#
loop_
_entity.id
_entity.type
_entity.pdbx_description
1 polymer ?
#
loop_
_entity_poly.entity_id
_entity_poly.type
_entity_poly.pdbx_seq_one_letter_code
_entity_poly.pdbx_strand_id
1 'polypeptide(L)'
;MVDQVGIHDHQKDYTFYSTKNSSLEFFGSDQIQQYNELGFTRPHKIFDEYDINKHREYFDYLLNQIMKNPHKVNNDFRPAQYSLNCVHTKLKGLSELMYSEKILPAVRDIIGPDVVAWATHYFCKLPGDNKSVSWHQDASYWGLSNAKTVTVWLALDDTDEENGAM
;
A
#
# COMPACT_ATOMS: atom_id res chain seq x y z
N MET A 1 -10.25 -34.04 -10.71
CA MET A 1 -9.01 -33.75 -9.95
C MET A 1 -8.23 -32.79 -10.83
N VAL A 2 -8.25 -31.51 -10.51
CA VAL A 2 -7.40 -30.54 -11.19
C VAL A 2 -6.09 -30.55 -10.42
N ASP A 3 -5.03 -31.01 -11.08
CA ASP A 3 -3.68 -30.97 -10.52
C ASP A 3 -3.38 -29.53 -10.10
N GLN A 4 -3.18 -29.31 -8.80
CA GLN A 4 -2.57 -28.10 -8.33
C GLN A 4 -1.18 -28.06 -8.93
N VAL A 5 -0.99 -27.21 -9.94
CA VAL A 5 0.34 -26.86 -10.40
C VAL A 5 1.06 -26.31 -9.19
N GLY A 6 1.96 -27.10 -8.64
CA GLY A 6 2.78 -26.69 -7.51
C GLY A 6 3.48 -25.40 -7.89
N ILE A 7 3.14 -24.31 -7.22
CA ILE A 7 3.98 -23.13 -7.21
C ILE A 7 5.30 -23.65 -6.66
N HIS A 8 6.30 -23.74 -7.51
CA HIS A 8 7.64 -24.16 -7.08
C HIS A 8 8.01 -23.31 -5.87
N ASP A 9 8.40 -23.97 -4.81
CA ASP A 9 8.87 -23.37 -3.57
C ASP A 9 10.23 -22.70 -3.88
N HIS A 10 10.14 -21.58 -4.62
CA HIS A 10 11.29 -20.76 -4.86
C HIS A 10 11.69 -20.22 -3.50
N GLN A 11 12.88 -20.59 -3.06
CA GLN A 11 13.45 -20.09 -1.82
C GLN A 11 13.39 -18.56 -1.84
N LYS A 12 12.45 -18.00 -1.07
CA LYS A 12 12.24 -16.55 -0.99
C LYS A 12 13.40 -15.94 -0.22
N ASP A 13 13.97 -14.89 -0.78
CA ASP A 13 14.96 -14.09 -0.10
C ASP A 13 14.26 -12.95 0.67
N TYR A 14 14.26 -13.06 2.00
CA TYR A 14 13.70 -12.04 2.91
C TYR A 14 14.76 -11.05 3.42
N THR A 15 15.96 -11.06 2.85
CA THR A 15 17.02 -10.14 3.25
C THR A 15 16.57 -8.69 3.05
N PHE A 16 16.73 -7.88 4.09
CA PHE A 16 16.52 -6.44 4.00
C PHE A 16 17.65 -5.81 3.19
N TYR A 17 17.30 -5.04 2.17
CA TYR A 17 18.24 -4.31 1.34
C TYR A 17 18.22 -2.84 1.73
N SER A 18 19.27 -2.40 2.42
CA SER A 18 19.48 -0.97 2.71
C SER A 18 19.56 -0.17 1.42
N THR A 19 18.92 0.98 1.39
CA THR A 19 19.10 1.89 0.26
C THR A 19 20.51 2.50 0.27
N LYS A 20 21.11 2.57 -0.91
CA LYS A 20 22.42 3.21 -1.15
C LYS A 20 22.28 4.39 -2.12
N ASN A 21 21.06 4.84 -2.36
CA ASN A 21 20.79 5.94 -3.27
C ASN A 21 21.41 7.22 -2.72
N SER A 22 22.23 7.88 -3.52
CA SER A 22 22.90 9.14 -3.18
C SER A 22 22.25 10.35 -3.87
N SER A 23 21.36 10.09 -4.82
CA SER A 23 20.62 11.13 -5.54
C SER A 23 19.17 11.14 -5.05
N LEU A 24 18.94 11.81 -3.92
CA LEU A 24 17.65 11.85 -3.26
C LEU A 24 16.79 12.98 -3.83
N GLU A 25 15.52 12.69 -4.07
CA GLU A 25 14.52 13.64 -4.59
C GLU A 25 13.56 14.11 -3.50
N PHE A 26 13.29 13.28 -2.50
CA PHE A 26 12.27 13.52 -1.47
C PHE A 26 12.85 13.49 -0.06
N PHE A 27 13.59 12.43 0.29
CA PHE A 27 14.13 12.24 1.63
C PHE A 27 15.48 12.96 1.83
N GLY A 28 15.72 13.40 3.05
CA GLY A 28 17.06 13.75 3.50
C GLY A 28 17.86 12.52 3.93
N SER A 29 19.17 12.70 4.10
CA SER A 29 20.09 11.65 4.56
C SER A 29 19.66 10.99 5.87
N ASP A 30 19.17 11.79 6.82
CA ASP A 30 18.75 11.31 8.14
C ASP A 30 17.52 10.38 8.05
N GLN A 31 16.60 10.67 7.13
CA GLN A 31 15.41 9.84 6.89
C GLN A 31 15.78 8.54 6.19
N ILE A 32 16.73 8.58 5.27
CA ILE A 32 17.29 7.37 4.66
C ILE A 32 18.03 6.53 5.69
N GLN A 33 18.81 7.16 6.59
CA GLN A 33 19.43 6.45 7.69
C GLN A 33 18.39 5.79 8.59
N GLN A 34 17.34 6.51 8.98
CA GLN A 34 16.22 5.97 9.75
C GLN A 34 15.59 4.75 9.06
N TYR A 35 15.34 4.86 7.75
CA TYR A 35 14.78 3.74 6.98
C TYR A 35 15.71 2.53 7.00
N ASN A 36 17.01 2.74 6.81
CA ASN A 36 18.00 1.66 6.80
C ASN A 36 18.15 0.97 8.17
N GLU A 37 17.92 1.70 9.26
CA GLU A 37 18.00 1.17 10.63
C GLU A 37 16.69 0.50 11.09
N LEU A 38 15.54 1.09 10.75
CA LEU A 38 14.25 0.69 11.31
C LEU A 38 13.34 -0.03 10.31
N GLY A 39 13.61 0.06 9.01
CA GLY A 39 12.75 -0.49 7.95
C GLY A 39 11.55 0.39 7.60
N PHE A 40 11.41 1.56 8.21
CA PHE A 40 10.36 2.53 7.89
C PHE A 40 10.82 3.97 8.11
N THR A 41 10.09 4.93 7.54
CA THR A 41 10.26 6.36 7.80
C THR A 41 9.12 6.87 8.67
N ARG A 42 9.33 8.01 9.33
CA ARG A 42 8.26 8.74 10.02
C ARG A 42 7.22 9.24 9.00
N PRO A 43 6.00 9.55 9.47
CA PRO A 43 4.98 10.13 8.60
C PRO A 43 5.45 11.44 7.95
N HIS A 44 5.11 11.59 6.66
CA HIS A 44 5.41 12.77 5.86
C HIS A 44 4.13 13.32 5.25
N LYS A 45 3.98 14.62 5.22
CA LYS A 45 2.87 15.24 4.52
C LYS A 45 3.15 15.24 3.01
N ILE A 46 2.44 14.40 2.27
CA ILE A 46 2.57 14.24 0.81
C ILE A 46 1.57 15.12 0.07
N PHE A 47 0.32 15.14 0.53
CA PHE A 47 -0.78 15.89 -0.08
C PHE A 47 -1.20 17.06 0.79
N ASP A 48 -1.66 18.13 0.15
CA ASP A 48 -2.40 19.18 0.83
C ASP A 48 -3.85 18.72 1.13
N GLU A 49 -4.59 19.57 1.84
CA GLU A 49 -5.96 19.24 2.24
C GLU A 49 -6.91 19.09 1.03
N TYR A 50 -6.72 19.85 -0.01
CA TYR A 50 -7.53 19.74 -1.22
C TYR A 50 -7.33 18.40 -1.91
N ASP A 51 -6.09 17.98 -2.11
CA ASP A 51 -5.78 16.73 -2.79
C ASP A 51 -6.21 15.52 -1.95
N ILE A 52 -5.97 15.53 -0.63
CA ILE A 52 -6.36 14.39 0.20
C ILE A 52 -7.89 14.23 0.27
N ASN A 53 -8.63 15.34 0.34
CA ASN A 53 -10.08 15.31 0.30
C ASN A 53 -10.61 14.73 -1.01
N LYS A 54 -10.00 15.07 -2.15
CA LYS A 54 -10.34 14.48 -3.44
C LYS A 54 -10.14 12.94 -3.46
N HIS A 55 -9.04 12.46 -2.89
CA HIS A 55 -8.80 11.01 -2.77
C HIS A 55 -9.76 10.35 -1.79
N ARG A 56 -10.13 11.03 -0.73
CA ARG A 56 -11.12 10.57 0.24
C ARG A 56 -12.51 10.46 -0.38
N GLU A 57 -12.96 11.48 -1.11
CA GLU A 57 -14.23 11.47 -1.85
C GLU A 57 -14.27 10.33 -2.89
N TYR A 58 -13.16 10.09 -3.57
CA TYR A 58 -13.06 8.99 -4.51
C TYR A 58 -13.19 7.63 -3.82
N PHE A 59 -12.57 7.46 -2.67
CA PHE A 59 -12.73 6.25 -1.86
C PHE A 59 -14.19 6.07 -1.41
N ASP A 60 -14.84 7.13 -0.92
CA ASP A 60 -16.24 7.09 -0.50
C ASP A 60 -17.18 6.71 -1.67
N TYR A 61 -16.91 7.24 -2.85
CA TYR A 61 -17.64 6.84 -4.06
C TYR A 61 -17.49 5.34 -4.33
N LEU A 62 -16.27 4.80 -4.29
CA LEU A 62 -16.01 3.37 -4.49
C LEU A 62 -16.71 2.52 -3.43
N LEU A 63 -16.57 2.87 -2.16
CA LEU A 63 -17.21 2.17 -1.05
C LEU A 63 -18.73 2.13 -1.22
N ASN A 64 -19.34 3.25 -1.58
CA ASN A 64 -20.77 3.33 -1.85
C ASN A 64 -21.20 2.43 -3.03
N GLN A 65 -20.41 2.36 -4.10
CA GLN A 65 -20.72 1.46 -5.22
C GLN A 65 -20.67 -0.01 -4.81
N ILE A 66 -19.70 -0.38 -4.00
CA ILE A 66 -19.49 -1.71 -3.47
C ILE A 66 -20.64 -2.10 -2.54
N MET A 67 -20.99 -1.24 -1.60
CA MET A 67 -22.07 -1.49 -0.64
C MET A 67 -23.43 -1.66 -1.33
N LYS A 68 -23.68 -0.92 -2.42
CA LYS A 68 -24.91 -1.04 -3.20
C LYS A 68 -24.96 -2.28 -4.09
N ASN A 69 -23.82 -2.77 -4.56
CA ASN A 69 -23.74 -3.85 -5.54
C ASN A 69 -22.57 -4.81 -5.22
N PRO A 70 -22.57 -5.52 -4.10
CA PRO A 70 -21.44 -6.33 -3.65
C PRO A 70 -21.07 -7.45 -4.63
N HIS A 71 -21.99 -7.87 -5.51
CA HIS A 71 -21.74 -8.90 -6.52
C HIS A 71 -21.17 -8.39 -7.85
N LYS A 72 -21.19 -7.06 -8.08
CA LYS A 72 -20.69 -6.46 -9.33
C LYS A 72 -19.25 -6.01 -9.29
N VAL A 73 -18.74 -5.77 -8.10
CA VAL A 73 -17.35 -5.38 -7.91
C VAL A 73 -16.56 -6.64 -7.62
N ASN A 74 -16.01 -7.24 -8.64
CA ASN A 74 -15.06 -8.37 -8.66
C ASN A 74 -14.81 -9.10 -7.34
N ASN A 75 -14.35 -10.35 -7.42
CA ASN A 75 -13.89 -11.20 -6.31
C ASN A 75 -12.81 -10.58 -5.39
N ASP A 76 -12.38 -9.36 -5.67
CA ASP A 76 -11.35 -8.63 -4.93
C ASP A 76 -11.90 -7.85 -3.73
N PHE A 77 -13.22 -7.68 -3.63
CA PHE A 77 -13.84 -7.07 -2.46
C PHE A 77 -14.12 -8.10 -1.38
N ARG A 78 -13.61 -7.83 -0.21
CA ARG A 78 -13.87 -8.65 0.99
C ARG A 78 -14.73 -7.86 1.98
N PRO A 79 -16.07 -8.07 1.99
CA PRO A 79 -16.99 -7.32 2.86
C PRO A 79 -16.59 -7.38 4.33
N ALA A 80 -16.06 -8.52 4.77
CA ALA A 80 -15.63 -8.70 6.16
C ALA A 80 -14.43 -7.82 6.55
N GLN A 81 -13.70 -7.28 5.59
CA GLN A 81 -12.50 -6.48 5.83
C GLN A 81 -12.62 -5.05 5.26
N TYR A 82 -13.71 -4.74 4.54
CA TYR A 82 -13.87 -3.48 3.79
C TYR A 82 -12.62 -3.11 3.00
N SER A 83 -12.04 -4.09 2.34
CA SER A 83 -10.80 -3.90 1.60
C SER A 83 -11.00 -4.08 0.11
N LEU A 84 -10.35 -3.22 -0.66
CA LEU A 84 -10.24 -3.28 -2.10
C LEU A 84 -8.80 -3.63 -2.47
N ASN A 85 -8.59 -4.82 -3.02
CA ASN A 85 -7.27 -5.32 -3.35
C ASN A 85 -6.99 -5.26 -4.85
N CYS A 86 -5.78 -4.87 -5.22
CA CYS A 86 -5.20 -5.02 -6.56
C CYS A 86 -6.07 -4.48 -7.71
N VAL A 87 -6.90 -3.47 -7.44
CA VAL A 87 -7.85 -2.93 -8.43
C VAL A 87 -7.34 -1.68 -9.17
N HIS A 88 -6.10 -1.27 -8.92
CA HIS A 88 -5.49 -0.13 -9.60
C HIS A 88 -5.48 -0.27 -11.13
N THR A 89 -5.40 -1.48 -11.64
CA THR A 89 -5.46 -1.74 -13.09
C THR A 89 -6.84 -1.52 -13.69
N LYS A 90 -7.88 -1.46 -12.86
CA LYS A 90 -9.28 -1.30 -13.28
C LYS A 90 -9.89 0.04 -12.88
N LEU A 91 -9.30 0.71 -11.91
CA LEU A 91 -9.80 1.95 -11.32
C LEU A 91 -8.84 3.10 -11.61
N LYS A 92 -9.22 3.95 -12.56
CA LYS A 92 -8.37 5.05 -13.03
C LYS A 92 -7.88 5.95 -11.91
N GLY A 93 -8.76 6.39 -10.99
CA GLY A 93 -8.35 7.28 -9.90
C GLY A 93 -7.35 6.64 -8.93
N LEU A 94 -7.42 5.32 -8.73
CA LEU A 94 -6.44 4.60 -7.92
C LEU A 94 -5.11 4.45 -8.67
N SER A 95 -5.16 4.21 -9.98
CA SER A 95 -3.98 4.20 -10.82
C SER A 95 -3.27 5.56 -10.81
N GLU A 96 -4.02 6.65 -10.96
CA GLU A 96 -3.49 8.02 -10.90
C GLU A 96 -2.84 8.32 -9.54
N LEU A 97 -3.43 7.88 -8.43
CA LEU A 97 -2.86 8.01 -7.11
C LEU A 97 -1.54 7.24 -6.98
N MET A 98 -1.52 5.98 -7.41
CA MET A 98 -0.34 5.10 -7.34
C MET A 98 0.84 5.65 -8.12
N TYR A 99 0.59 6.27 -9.27
CA TYR A 99 1.62 6.88 -10.12
C TYR A 99 1.80 8.39 -9.90
N SER A 100 1.33 8.90 -8.77
CA SER A 100 1.47 10.31 -8.44
C SER A 100 2.93 10.71 -8.30
N GLU A 101 3.34 11.79 -8.99
CA GLU A 101 4.67 12.39 -8.82
C GLU A 101 4.87 13.04 -7.43
N LYS A 102 3.85 13.05 -6.58
CA LYS A 102 3.99 13.41 -5.15
C LYS A 102 4.47 12.22 -4.32
N ILE A 103 4.22 10.99 -4.75
CA ILE A 103 4.58 9.74 -4.04
C ILE A 103 5.85 9.12 -4.62
N LEU A 104 5.96 9.06 -5.94
CA LEU A 104 7.03 8.33 -6.62
C LEU A 104 8.44 8.76 -6.23
N PRO A 105 8.77 10.04 -5.99
CA PRO A 105 10.10 10.43 -5.55
C PRO A 105 10.52 9.74 -4.26
N ALA A 106 9.64 9.65 -3.27
CA ALA A 106 9.92 8.95 -2.02
C ALA A 106 10.19 7.45 -2.24
N VAL A 107 9.43 6.82 -3.15
CA VAL A 107 9.62 5.41 -3.50
C VAL A 107 10.96 5.20 -4.23
N ARG A 108 11.30 6.08 -5.19
CA ARG A 108 12.57 6.02 -5.93
C ARG A 108 13.79 6.20 -5.02
N ASP A 109 13.67 7.05 -4.02
CA ASP A 109 14.75 7.25 -3.04
C ASP A 109 15.09 5.96 -2.30
N ILE A 110 14.10 5.12 -2.03
CA ILE A 110 14.27 3.87 -1.27
C ILE A 110 14.70 2.70 -2.16
N ILE A 111 13.97 2.42 -3.24
CA ILE A 111 14.20 1.20 -4.03
C ILE A 111 14.90 1.44 -5.36
N GLY A 112 15.20 2.69 -5.69
CA GLY A 112 15.85 3.09 -6.94
C GLY A 112 14.88 3.52 -8.03
N PRO A 113 15.38 3.98 -9.19
CA PRO A 113 14.58 4.63 -10.22
C PRO A 113 13.61 3.70 -10.96
N ASP A 114 13.95 2.42 -11.05
CA ASP A 114 13.16 1.42 -11.78
C ASP A 114 12.09 0.82 -10.85
N VAL A 115 10.92 1.43 -10.84
CA VAL A 115 9.81 1.09 -9.95
C VAL A 115 8.72 0.36 -10.72
N VAL A 116 8.28 -0.77 -10.16
CA VAL A 116 7.11 -1.50 -10.63
C VAL A 116 6.03 -1.46 -9.55
N ALA A 117 4.85 -0.98 -9.92
CA ALA A 117 3.69 -1.02 -9.05
C ALA A 117 3.14 -2.44 -8.98
N TRP A 118 3.20 -3.06 -7.81
CA TRP A 118 2.79 -4.44 -7.59
C TRP A 118 1.32 -4.56 -7.22
N ALA A 119 0.92 -3.89 -6.15
CA ALA A 119 -0.43 -3.99 -5.61
C ALA A 119 -0.88 -2.69 -4.96
N THR A 120 -2.19 -2.53 -4.86
CA THR A 120 -2.84 -1.49 -4.05
C THR A 120 -3.87 -2.12 -3.15
N HIS A 121 -4.08 -1.50 -1.99
CA HIS A 121 -5.01 -1.97 -1.00
C HIS A 121 -5.64 -0.78 -0.27
N TYR A 122 -6.97 -0.73 -0.20
CA TYR A 122 -7.65 0.16 0.72
C TYR A 122 -8.02 -0.61 1.98
N PHE A 123 -7.66 -0.08 3.12
CA PHE A 123 -8.15 -0.53 4.42
C PHE A 123 -9.20 0.44 4.93
N CYS A 124 -10.35 -0.09 5.34
CA CYS A 124 -11.41 0.71 5.93
C CYS A 124 -11.91 0.06 7.19
N LYS A 125 -12.02 0.83 8.25
CA LYS A 125 -12.72 0.48 9.48
C LYS A 125 -13.91 1.42 9.62
N LEU A 126 -15.11 0.87 9.72
CA LEU A 126 -16.31 1.65 10.00
C LEU A 126 -16.46 1.89 11.50
N PRO A 127 -17.16 2.95 11.92
CA PRO A 127 -17.44 3.20 13.33
C PRO A 127 -18.04 1.96 14.01
N GLY A 128 -17.45 1.55 15.11
CA GLY A 128 -17.86 0.36 15.85
C GLY A 128 -17.34 -0.98 15.32
N ASP A 129 -16.50 -0.99 14.29
CA ASP A 129 -15.83 -2.19 13.81
C ASP A 129 -14.77 -2.66 14.82
N ASN A 130 -14.83 -3.95 15.17
CA ASN A 130 -13.82 -4.62 16.01
C ASN A 130 -12.75 -5.35 15.17
N LYS A 131 -12.52 -4.90 13.93
CA LYS A 131 -11.57 -5.55 13.04
C LYS A 131 -10.15 -5.16 13.38
N SER A 132 -9.27 -6.13 13.40
CA SER A 132 -7.84 -5.94 13.57
C SER A 132 -7.06 -6.69 12.51
N VAL A 133 -5.87 -6.21 12.22
CA VAL A 133 -4.90 -6.91 11.38
C VAL A 133 -3.74 -7.34 12.28
N SER A 134 -3.44 -8.62 12.27
CA SER A 134 -2.30 -9.15 13.05
C SER A 134 -0.97 -8.71 12.45
N TRP A 135 0.06 -8.65 13.27
CA TRP A 135 1.43 -8.42 12.81
C TRP A 135 1.83 -9.44 11.74
N HIS A 136 2.34 -8.97 10.63
CA HIS A 136 2.77 -9.78 9.52
C HIS A 136 3.86 -9.08 8.69
N GLN A 137 4.43 -9.82 7.76
CA GLN A 137 5.29 -9.27 6.70
C GLN A 137 4.61 -9.52 5.36
N ASP A 138 4.35 -8.46 4.60
CA ASP A 138 3.69 -8.51 3.30
C ASP A 138 4.39 -9.46 2.32
N ALA A 139 5.72 -9.44 2.32
CA ALA A 139 6.53 -10.27 1.44
C ALA A 139 6.24 -11.78 1.58
N SER A 140 5.73 -12.24 2.73
CA SER A 140 5.35 -13.64 2.94
C SER A 140 4.17 -14.08 2.08
N TYR A 141 3.30 -13.15 1.70
CA TYR A 141 2.10 -13.40 0.89
C TYR A 141 2.33 -13.19 -0.60
N TRP A 142 3.40 -12.51 -0.97
CA TRP A 142 3.66 -12.16 -2.37
C TRP A 142 4.51 -13.23 -3.07
N GLY A 143 4.21 -13.47 -4.34
CA GLY A 143 4.98 -14.40 -5.18
C GLY A 143 6.27 -13.81 -5.74
N LEU A 144 6.92 -12.90 -4.99
CA LEU A 144 8.16 -12.24 -5.39
C LEU A 144 9.37 -13.05 -4.90
N SER A 145 10.41 -13.13 -5.73
CA SER A 145 11.63 -13.89 -5.42
C SER A 145 12.54 -13.21 -4.41
N ASN A 146 12.42 -11.88 -4.26
CA ASN A 146 13.21 -11.11 -3.29
C ASN A 146 12.31 -10.09 -2.56
N ALA A 147 12.80 -9.57 -1.45
CA ALA A 147 12.11 -8.61 -0.60
C ALA A 147 12.46 -7.14 -0.92
N LYS A 148 13.03 -6.83 -2.10
CA LYS A 148 13.27 -5.44 -2.51
C LYS A 148 11.96 -4.76 -2.89
N THR A 149 11.12 -4.53 -1.89
CA THR A 149 9.80 -3.92 -2.00
C THR A 149 9.65 -2.83 -0.95
N VAL A 150 8.79 -1.86 -1.22
CA VAL A 150 8.40 -0.83 -0.27
C VAL A 150 6.88 -0.66 -0.33
N THR A 151 6.26 -0.54 0.82
CA THR A 151 4.84 -0.22 0.95
C THR A 151 4.68 1.24 1.35
N VAL A 152 3.90 1.98 0.58
CA VAL A 152 3.46 3.32 0.95
C VAL A 152 2.11 3.21 1.64
N TRP A 153 2.06 3.55 2.92
CA TRP A 153 0.83 3.65 3.67
C TRP A 153 0.34 5.10 3.68
N LEU A 154 -0.78 5.36 3.03
CA LEU A 154 -1.35 6.70 2.88
C LEU A 154 -2.61 6.82 3.73
N ALA A 155 -2.57 7.72 4.72
CA ALA A 155 -3.74 8.08 5.50
C ALA A 155 -4.67 8.98 4.67
N LEU A 156 -5.93 8.58 4.53
CA LEU A 156 -6.99 9.39 3.93
C LEU A 156 -7.83 10.12 4.99
N ASP A 157 -7.79 9.65 6.22
CA ASP A 157 -8.39 10.26 7.41
C ASP A 157 -7.30 10.47 8.46
N ASP A 158 -7.59 11.25 9.50
CA ASP A 158 -6.76 11.30 10.69
C ASP A 158 -6.71 9.90 11.33
N THR A 159 -5.51 9.43 11.60
CA THR A 159 -5.29 8.09 12.14
C THR A 159 -4.47 8.16 13.42
N ASP A 160 -4.98 7.50 14.44
CA ASP A 160 -4.38 7.42 15.77
C ASP A 160 -4.63 6.05 16.42
N GLU A 161 -4.19 5.87 17.65
CA GLU A 161 -4.35 4.61 18.40
C GLU A 161 -5.82 4.27 18.64
N GLU A 162 -6.70 5.28 18.79
CA GLU A 162 -8.12 5.08 19.10
C GLU A 162 -8.89 4.55 17.89
N ASN A 163 -8.47 4.93 16.67
CA ASN A 163 -9.11 4.47 15.43
C ASN A 163 -8.34 3.38 14.69
N GLY A 164 -7.25 2.90 15.29
CA GLY A 164 -6.54 1.72 14.84
C GLY A 164 -5.45 1.98 13.80
N ALA A 165 -4.73 3.08 13.93
CA ALA A 165 -3.48 3.31 13.23
C ALA A 165 -2.43 2.23 13.54
N MET A 166 -1.44 2.12 12.64
CA MET A 166 -0.25 1.32 12.89
C MET A 166 0.75 2.07 13.76
#